data_93cbe95877c4af93b2a39dff6500064b
#
_entry.id   93cbe95877c4af93b2a39dff6500064b
#
_cell.length_a   1.000
_cell.length_b   1.000
_cell.length_c   1.000
_cell.angle_alpha   90.00
_cell.angle_beta   90.00
_cell.angle_gamma   90.00
#
_symmetry.space_group_name_H-M   'P 1'
#
loop_
_entity.id
_entity.type
_entity.pdbx_description
1 polymer ?
#
loop_
_entity_poly.entity_id
_entity_poly.type
_entity_poly.pdbx_seq_one_letter_code
_entity_poly.pdbx_strand_id
1 'polypeptide(L)'
;MKVLHLPFGRQMIVMCDGLRKIGVDALSCHFRQRSVPQRPDHCLHLERMSASERKRTRKRFFETAVKTYDIFHFHFGQTFFRDASDLPLLKKMGKKMVMQHRGSDVRMLSVARSFNNPWVRIKEGKKREEEEIRKRLRLLSKHIDHAIVADHELLAYIEPYYKHIHLLRQSIDLSKFEPVYPSVNQRKPLIIHAPTHKYVKGTEYVLQAIEQLQSDGLKFSFQLIEGLTQEEAIRRYREADIVIDQLLQGSFGVFSLEAMALGKPVVCYIRKDLIPTYPQPLPIVNANPITVYEKLKTLINDPELRRSLGEQGRKYVVEHHNWIVQAKELVDIY
;
A
#
# COMPACT_ATOMS: atom_id res chain seq x y z
N MET A 1 20.83 12.48 -12.54
CA MET A 1 19.37 12.43 -12.32
C MET A 1 19.10 12.58 -10.83
N LYS A 2 18.39 13.65 -10.44
CA LYS A 2 18.01 13.92 -9.06
C LYS A 2 16.49 13.89 -8.93
N VAL A 3 15.99 13.08 -8.03
CA VAL A 3 14.54 12.78 -7.89
C VAL A 3 14.03 13.29 -6.54
N LEU A 4 12.92 14.02 -6.54
CA LEU A 4 12.21 14.42 -5.34
C LEU A 4 10.86 13.70 -5.25
N HIS A 5 10.69 12.93 -4.21
CA HIS A 5 9.41 12.30 -3.87
C HIS A 5 8.65 13.09 -2.80
N LEU A 6 7.37 13.38 -3.03
CA LEU A 6 6.52 14.17 -2.13
C LEU A 6 5.03 13.84 -2.30
N PRO A 7 4.12 14.21 -1.38
CA PRO A 7 4.34 14.95 -0.14
C PRO A 7 4.29 14.07 1.11
N PHE A 8 4.05 12.78 1.00
CA PHE A 8 4.04 11.83 2.12
C PHE A 8 3.87 10.37 1.66
N GLY A 9 4.26 9.45 2.53
CA GLY A 9 3.96 8.03 2.37
C GLY A 9 5.13 7.11 2.72
N ARG A 10 4.85 6.00 3.40
CA ARG A 10 5.87 5.02 3.78
C ARG A 10 6.50 4.35 2.55
N GLN A 11 5.68 3.98 1.58
CA GLN A 11 6.17 3.39 0.33
C GLN A 11 7.05 4.37 -0.47
N MET A 12 6.78 5.67 -0.39
CA MET A 12 7.63 6.71 -0.97
C MET A 12 9.05 6.65 -0.38
N ILE A 13 9.17 6.49 0.95
CA ILE A 13 10.47 6.38 1.63
C ILE A 13 11.21 5.12 1.16
N VAL A 14 10.53 3.96 1.15
CA VAL A 14 11.12 2.69 0.68
C VAL A 14 11.61 2.79 -0.76
N MET A 15 10.87 3.48 -1.64
CA MET A 15 11.29 3.71 -3.02
C MET A 15 12.54 4.61 -3.10
N CYS A 16 12.61 5.70 -2.32
CA CYS A 16 13.80 6.55 -2.27
C CYS A 16 15.02 5.78 -1.75
N ASP A 17 14.84 4.96 -0.70
CA ASP A 17 15.90 4.11 -0.16
C ASP A 17 16.41 3.12 -1.22
N GLY A 18 15.48 2.48 -1.96
CA GLY A 18 15.82 1.58 -3.08
C GLY A 18 16.57 2.28 -4.21
N LEU A 19 16.11 3.46 -4.63
CA LEU A 19 16.76 4.29 -5.65
C LEU A 19 18.19 4.65 -5.25
N ARG A 20 18.42 5.08 -4.00
CA ARG A 20 19.77 5.37 -3.49
C ARG A 20 20.68 4.15 -3.48
N LYS A 21 20.15 2.97 -3.17
CA LYS A 21 20.93 1.71 -3.21
C LYS A 21 21.45 1.36 -4.61
N ILE A 22 20.77 1.81 -5.65
CA ILE A 22 21.21 1.63 -7.05
C ILE A 22 21.92 2.87 -7.64
N GLY A 23 22.33 3.83 -6.79
CA GLY A 23 23.11 5.00 -7.18
C GLY A 23 22.33 6.20 -7.71
N VAL A 24 21.00 6.22 -7.57
CA VAL A 24 20.17 7.37 -7.96
C VAL A 24 20.05 8.35 -6.79
N ASP A 25 20.30 9.63 -7.03
CA ASP A 25 20.12 10.70 -6.05
C ASP A 25 18.60 10.96 -5.86
N ALA A 26 18.03 10.39 -4.81
CA ALA A 26 16.60 10.47 -4.51
C ALA A 26 16.36 10.93 -3.06
N LEU A 27 15.40 11.85 -2.90
CA LEU A 27 15.01 12.40 -1.60
C LEU A 27 13.51 12.26 -1.36
N SER A 28 13.15 11.79 -0.18
CA SER A 28 11.77 11.72 0.31
C SER A 28 11.43 12.95 1.17
N CYS A 29 10.37 13.69 0.81
CA CYS A 29 9.93 14.85 1.57
C CYS A 29 8.50 14.70 2.06
N HIS A 30 8.28 14.78 3.39
CA HIS A 30 6.96 14.92 3.97
C HIS A 30 6.61 16.39 4.21
N PHE A 31 5.40 16.80 3.86
CA PHE A 31 4.93 18.15 4.18
C PHE A 31 4.49 18.25 5.64
N ARG A 32 4.07 17.14 6.26
CA ARG A 32 3.63 17.10 7.64
C ARG A 32 4.13 15.83 8.32
N GLN A 33 4.47 15.95 9.59
CA GLN A 33 4.67 14.78 10.44
C GLN A 33 3.34 14.07 10.66
N ARG A 34 3.35 12.73 10.61
CA ARG A 34 2.18 11.92 10.87
C ARG A 34 2.18 11.39 12.31
N SER A 35 0.99 11.00 12.80
CA SER A 35 0.80 10.41 14.14
C SER A 35 1.61 9.11 14.32
N VAL A 36 1.68 8.29 13.27
CA VAL A 36 2.62 7.15 13.25
C VAL A 36 3.94 7.64 12.69
N PRO A 37 5.04 7.55 13.47
CA PRO A 37 6.35 8.03 13.06
C PRO A 37 6.78 7.38 11.74
N GLN A 38 7.12 8.23 10.79
CA GLN A 38 7.78 7.87 9.54
C GLN A 38 9.02 8.76 9.46
N ARG A 39 10.10 8.23 8.95
CA ARG A 39 11.38 8.96 8.84
C ARG A 39 11.69 9.28 7.38
N PRO A 40 11.04 10.31 6.78
CA PRO A 40 11.47 10.82 5.48
C PRO A 40 12.84 11.49 5.63
N ASP A 41 13.53 11.67 4.52
CA ASP A 41 14.80 12.42 4.52
C ASP A 41 14.60 13.88 4.93
N HIS A 42 13.45 14.45 4.55
CA HIS A 42 13.07 15.81 4.90
C HIS A 42 11.60 15.91 5.33
N CYS A 43 11.30 16.75 6.35
CA CYS A 43 9.94 17.07 6.76
C CYS A 43 9.77 18.58 6.94
N LEU A 44 8.75 19.14 6.28
CA LEU A 44 8.48 20.60 6.37
C LEU A 44 7.74 20.98 7.65
N HIS A 45 7.20 20.04 8.42
CA HIS A 45 6.44 20.26 9.66
C HIS A 45 5.33 21.31 9.54
N LEU A 46 4.61 21.32 8.41
CA LEU A 46 3.56 22.31 8.15
C LEU A 46 2.38 22.24 9.13
N GLU A 47 2.19 21.13 9.87
CA GLU A 47 1.16 21.00 10.91
C GLU A 47 1.37 21.97 12.08
N ARG A 48 2.61 22.42 12.31
CA ARG A 48 3.00 23.31 13.41
C ARG A 48 2.94 24.81 13.04
N MET A 49 2.52 25.12 11.80
CA MET A 49 2.59 26.48 11.23
C MET A 49 1.19 27.07 11.03
N SER A 50 1.09 28.39 11.07
CA SER A 50 -0.08 29.16 10.64
C SER A 50 -0.32 29.01 9.12
N ALA A 51 -1.48 29.42 8.63
CA ALA A 51 -1.81 29.32 7.19
C ALA A 51 -0.84 30.14 6.31
N SER A 52 -0.46 31.34 6.75
CA SER A 52 0.48 32.21 6.05
C SER A 52 1.90 31.62 6.00
N GLU A 53 2.38 31.08 7.11
CA GLU A 53 3.68 30.42 7.20
C GLU A 53 3.72 29.17 6.32
N ARG A 54 2.66 28.33 6.32
CA ARG A 54 2.56 27.15 5.41
C ARG A 54 2.71 27.55 3.96
N LYS A 55 2.03 28.62 3.53
CA LYS A 55 2.10 29.11 2.15
C LYS A 55 3.52 29.57 1.80
N ARG A 56 4.15 30.35 2.69
CA ARG A 56 5.51 30.86 2.52
C ARG A 56 6.56 29.74 2.50
N THR A 57 6.48 28.79 3.45
CA THR A 57 7.39 27.63 3.54
C THR A 57 7.28 26.74 2.32
N ARG A 58 6.06 26.42 1.85
CA ARG A 58 5.89 25.64 0.60
C ARG A 58 6.46 26.35 -0.61
N LYS A 59 6.23 27.68 -0.73
CA LYS A 59 6.75 28.46 -1.84
C LYS A 59 8.28 28.45 -1.86
N ARG A 60 8.92 28.72 -0.72
CA ARG A 60 10.39 28.66 -0.59
C ARG A 60 10.94 27.27 -0.92
N PHE A 61 10.30 26.22 -0.41
CA PHE A 61 10.72 24.86 -0.71
C PHE A 61 10.58 24.53 -2.19
N PHE A 62 9.48 24.94 -2.84
CA PHE A 62 9.28 24.79 -4.27
C PHE A 62 10.38 25.49 -5.07
N GLU A 63 10.69 26.76 -4.76
CA GLU A 63 11.72 27.56 -5.43
C GLU A 63 13.13 26.94 -5.30
N THR A 64 13.43 26.29 -4.19
CA THR A 64 14.67 25.51 -4.01
C THR A 64 14.61 24.19 -4.79
N ALA A 65 13.50 23.47 -4.69
CA ALA A 65 13.35 22.16 -5.31
C ALA A 65 13.47 22.21 -6.84
N VAL A 66 12.89 23.22 -7.50
CA VAL A 66 12.96 23.35 -8.96
C VAL A 66 14.39 23.60 -9.49
N LYS A 67 15.28 24.15 -8.66
CA LYS A 67 16.70 24.35 -8.98
C LYS A 67 17.53 23.11 -8.75
N THR A 68 17.07 22.22 -7.85
CA THR A 68 17.87 21.08 -7.36
C THR A 68 17.53 19.78 -8.07
N TYR A 69 16.23 19.55 -8.35
CA TYR A 69 15.75 18.26 -8.82
C TYR A 69 15.34 18.30 -10.30
N ASP A 70 15.56 17.17 -10.99
CA ASP A 70 15.20 16.97 -12.38
C ASP A 70 13.81 16.36 -12.50
N ILE A 71 13.46 15.46 -11.56
CA ILE A 71 12.23 14.68 -11.55
C ILE A 71 11.45 14.93 -10.27
N PHE A 72 10.14 15.12 -10.42
CA PHE A 72 9.17 15.28 -9.34
C PHE A 72 8.21 14.10 -9.33
N HIS A 73 8.35 13.22 -8.36
CA HIS A 73 7.48 12.08 -8.16
C HIS A 73 6.44 12.39 -7.08
N PHE A 74 5.24 12.68 -7.51
CA PHE A 74 4.11 13.03 -6.65
C PHE A 74 3.35 11.80 -6.19
N HIS A 75 2.79 11.84 -4.98
CA HIS A 75 2.03 10.75 -4.41
C HIS A 75 0.64 11.18 -3.92
N PHE A 76 -0.34 10.25 -3.93
CA PHE A 76 -1.70 10.44 -3.40
C PHE A 76 -2.48 11.59 -4.06
N GLY A 77 -2.29 11.83 -5.35
CA GLY A 77 -2.96 12.91 -6.05
C GLY A 77 -2.63 14.31 -5.53
N GLN A 78 -1.50 14.49 -4.85
CA GLN A 78 -1.07 15.76 -4.28
C GLN A 78 0.22 16.27 -4.92
N THR A 79 0.34 17.59 -5.01
CA THR A 79 1.52 18.31 -5.53
C THR A 79 2.02 19.34 -4.50
N PHE A 80 2.91 20.23 -4.85
CA PHE A 80 3.36 21.29 -3.92
C PHE A 80 2.18 22.15 -3.44
N PHE A 81 1.28 22.53 -4.36
CA PHE A 81 0.14 23.38 -4.04
C PHE A 81 -1.20 22.64 -4.26
N ARG A 82 -2.19 22.99 -3.43
CA ARG A 82 -3.49 22.32 -3.49
C ARG A 82 -4.22 22.54 -4.83
N ASP A 83 -4.04 23.70 -5.41
CA ASP A 83 -4.60 24.09 -6.71
C ASP A 83 -3.80 23.56 -7.91
N ALA A 84 -2.69 22.85 -7.66
CA ALA A 84 -1.76 22.36 -8.67
C ALA A 84 -1.11 23.44 -9.55
N SER A 85 -1.04 24.68 -9.08
CA SER A 85 -0.40 25.80 -9.80
C SER A 85 1.11 25.63 -10.00
N ASP A 86 1.74 24.69 -9.32
CA ASP A 86 3.12 24.24 -9.51
C ASP A 86 3.32 23.48 -10.83
N LEU A 87 2.34 22.73 -11.30
CA LEU A 87 2.50 21.84 -12.45
C LEU A 87 2.76 22.55 -13.79
N PRO A 88 2.03 23.64 -14.16
CA PRO A 88 2.37 24.41 -15.34
C PRO A 88 3.78 24.99 -15.31
N LEU A 89 4.25 25.40 -14.13
CA LEU A 89 5.58 25.97 -13.94
C LEU A 89 6.65 24.89 -14.15
N LEU A 90 6.49 23.73 -13.53
CA LEU A 90 7.39 22.58 -13.70
C LEU A 90 7.47 22.14 -15.16
N LYS A 91 6.31 22.08 -15.86
CA LYS A 91 6.24 21.74 -17.29
C LYS A 91 6.98 22.74 -18.15
N LYS A 92 6.79 24.05 -17.91
CA LYS A 92 7.52 25.13 -18.60
C LYS A 92 9.03 25.06 -18.39
N MET A 93 9.46 24.59 -17.22
CA MET A 93 10.89 24.42 -16.87
C MET A 93 11.49 23.11 -17.38
N GLY A 94 10.74 22.30 -18.15
CA GLY A 94 11.19 21.01 -18.68
C GLY A 94 11.38 19.92 -17.62
N LYS A 95 10.78 20.08 -16.43
CA LYS A 95 10.90 19.09 -15.35
C LYS A 95 10.02 17.88 -15.62
N LYS A 96 10.57 16.69 -15.39
CA LYS A 96 9.79 15.44 -15.51
C LYS A 96 8.89 15.29 -14.28
N MET A 97 7.65 14.91 -14.51
CA MET A 97 6.65 14.74 -13.46
C MET A 97 5.98 13.38 -13.58
N VAL A 98 5.86 12.69 -12.46
CA VAL A 98 5.18 11.40 -12.36
C VAL A 98 4.20 11.44 -11.19
N MET A 99 2.98 10.93 -11.37
CA MET A 99 1.97 10.83 -10.31
C MET A 99 1.75 9.38 -9.92
N GLN A 100 2.03 9.04 -8.67
CA GLN A 100 1.72 7.71 -8.14
C GLN A 100 0.46 7.73 -7.29
N HIS A 101 -0.56 7.03 -7.76
CA HIS A 101 -1.81 6.82 -7.05
C HIS A 101 -1.70 5.63 -6.09
N ARG A 102 -2.35 5.74 -4.91
CA ARG A 102 -2.21 4.74 -3.83
C ARG A 102 -3.54 4.12 -3.40
N GLY A 103 -4.64 4.52 -4.03
CA GLY A 103 -5.98 3.96 -3.84
C GLY A 103 -6.93 4.90 -3.12
N SER A 104 -6.64 5.38 -1.90
CA SER A 104 -7.55 6.28 -1.18
C SER A 104 -7.76 7.65 -1.84
N ASP A 105 -6.95 7.97 -2.81
CA ASP A 105 -7.01 9.20 -3.60
C ASP A 105 -7.78 9.06 -4.92
N VAL A 106 -8.04 7.82 -5.38
CA VAL A 106 -8.69 7.56 -6.66
C VAL A 106 -9.90 6.63 -6.58
N ARG A 107 -10.00 5.77 -5.54
CA ARG A 107 -11.12 4.83 -5.45
C ARG A 107 -12.46 5.53 -5.34
N MET A 108 -13.33 5.21 -6.29
CA MET A 108 -14.72 5.63 -6.40
C MET A 108 -15.62 4.41 -6.26
N LEU A 109 -16.66 4.51 -5.43
CA LEU A 109 -17.52 3.36 -5.14
C LEU A 109 -18.31 2.93 -6.36
N SER A 110 -18.72 3.87 -7.22
CA SER A 110 -19.38 3.59 -8.50
C SER A 110 -18.52 2.70 -9.40
N VAL A 111 -17.23 3.01 -9.54
CA VAL A 111 -16.28 2.21 -10.32
C VAL A 111 -16.01 0.86 -9.65
N ALA A 112 -15.78 0.84 -8.32
CA ALA A 112 -15.52 -0.40 -7.60
C ALA A 112 -16.68 -1.41 -7.72
N ARG A 113 -17.92 -0.94 -7.69
CA ARG A 113 -19.13 -1.77 -7.82
C ARG A 113 -19.32 -2.34 -9.24
N SER A 114 -18.82 -1.67 -10.28
CA SER A 114 -18.91 -2.17 -11.66
C SER A 114 -18.12 -3.46 -11.90
N PHE A 115 -17.18 -3.81 -11.00
CA PHE A 115 -16.40 -5.05 -11.05
C PHE A 115 -17.03 -6.23 -10.30
N ASN A 116 -18.33 -6.21 -10.05
CA ASN A 116 -19.05 -7.26 -9.33
C ASN A 116 -18.43 -7.59 -7.96
N ASN A 117 -17.87 -6.57 -7.27
CA ASN A 117 -17.43 -6.72 -5.89
C ASN A 117 -18.52 -6.20 -4.93
N PRO A 118 -19.40 -7.06 -4.40
CA PRO A 118 -20.48 -6.65 -3.50
C PRO A 118 -19.97 -6.22 -2.13
N TRP A 119 -18.73 -6.56 -1.79
CA TRP A 119 -18.14 -6.35 -0.47
C TRP A 119 -17.45 -5.00 -0.33
N VAL A 120 -17.10 -4.34 -1.45
CA VAL A 120 -16.26 -3.15 -1.43
C VAL A 120 -16.82 -2.05 -0.55
N ARG A 121 -15.96 -1.50 0.31
CA ARG A 121 -16.26 -0.35 1.16
C ARG A 121 -15.19 0.71 1.03
N ILE A 122 -15.59 1.96 1.13
CA ILE A 122 -14.70 3.11 1.20
C ILE A 122 -14.79 3.75 2.60
N LYS A 123 -13.77 4.47 3.01
CA LYS A 123 -13.73 5.14 4.31
C LYS A 123 -14.90 6.11 4.47
N GLU A 124 -15.68 5.94 5.53
CA GLU A 124 -16.71 6.90 5.94
C GLU A 124 -16.09 8.19 6.48
N GLY A 125 -16.82 9.31 6.39
CA GLY A 125 -16.40 10.60 6.96
C GLY A 125 -15.33 11.37 6.18
N LYS A 126 -14.70 10.77 5.16
CA LYS A 126 -13.84 11.43 4.17
C LYS A 126 -14.31 11.13 2.76
N LYS A 127 -15.63 11.08 2.56
CA LYS A 127 -16.19 11.06 1.22
C LYS A 127 -15.73 12.33 0.52
N ARG A 128 -14.61 12.24 -0.20
CA ARG A 128 -14.49 13.08 -1.38
C ARG A 128 -15.65 12.64 -2.26
N GLU A 129 -16.52 13.56 -2.59
CA GLU A 129 -17.51 13.30 -3.63
C GLU A 129 -16.74 12.76 -4.82
N GLU A 130 -17.26 11.73 -5.46
CA GLU A 130 -16.56 11.11 -6.60
C GLU A 130 -16.22 12.15 -7.66
N GLU A 131 -17.06 13.19 -7.80
CA GLU A 131 -16.82 14.29 -8.72
C GLU A 131 -15.58 15.13 -8.30
N GLU A 132 -15.28 15.29 -7.02
CA GLU A 132 -14.03 15.92 -6.59
C GLU A 132 -12.81 15.08 -6.96
N ILE A 133 -12.91 13.75 -6.87
CA ILE A 133 -11.86 12.83 -7.32
C ILE A 133 -11.67 12.99 -8.84
N ARG A 134 -12.76 12.96 -9.62
CA ARG A 134 -12.72 13.12 -11.07
C ARG A 134 -12.13 14.49 -11.48
N LYS A 135 -12.55 15.56 -10.83
CA LYS A 135 -12.00 16.92 -11.03
C LYS A 135 -10.49 16.95 -10.75
N ARG A 136 -10.08 16.31 -9.65
CA ARG A 136 -8.65 16.25 -9.32
C ARG A 136 -7.85 15.45 -10.35
N LEU A 137 -8.34 14.31 -10.79
CA LEU A 137 -7.69 13.49 -11.83
C LEU A 137 -7.57 14.27 -13.15
N ARG A 138 -8.64 14.95 -13.62
CA ARG A 138 -8.60 15.80 -14.80
C ARG A 138 -7.58 16.95 -14.68
N LEU A 139 -7.51 17.57 -13.51
CA LEU A 139 -6.53 18.65 -13.25
C LEU A 139 -5.09 18.14 -13.33
N LEU A 140 -4.80 17.01 -12.70
CA LEU A 140 -3.45 16.43 -12.66
C LEU A 140 -3.02 15.94 -14.06
N SER A 141 -3.87 15.18 -14.73
CA SER A 141 -3.57 14.59 -16.05
C SER A 141 -3.44 15.61 -17.19
N LYS A 142 -3.96 16.83 -17.00
CA LYS A 142 -3.70 17.95 -17.94
C LYS A 142 -2.21 18.32 -18.02
N HIS A 143 -1.45 18.09 -16.97
CA HIS A 143 -0.06 18.52 -16.84
C HIS A 143 0.93 17.37 -16.68
N ILE A 144 0.50 16.26 -16.12
CA ILE A 144 1.31 15.07 -15.85
C ILE A 144 0.85 13.97 -16.81
N ASP A 145 1.71 13.56 -17.72
CA ASP A 145 1.40 12.54 -18.71
C ASP A 145 1.57 11.10 -18.17
N HIS A 146 2.43 10.90 -17.15
CA HIS A 146 2.80 9.60 -16.60
C HIS A 146 2.20 9.36 -15.21
N ALA A 147 1.41 8.29 -15.09
CA ALA A 147 0.89 7.83 -13.79
C ALA A 147 1.42 6.44 -13.43
N ILE A 148 1.52 6.16 -12.14
CA ILE A 148 1.92 4.87 -11.60
C ILE A 148 0.82 4.35 -10.66
N VAL A 149 0.50 3.07 -10.79
CA VAL A 149 -0.34 2.31 -9.85
C VAL A 149 0.34 1.00 -9.46
N ALA A 150 -0.05 0.46 -8.31
CA ALA A 150 0.59 -0.75 -7.78
C ALA A 150 0.10 -2.04 -8.43
N ASP A 151 -1.12 -2.06 -8.93
CA ASP A 151 -1.80 -3.22 -9.50
C ASP A 151 -2.96 -2.83 -10.41
N HIS A 152 -3.55 -3.82 -11.05
CA HIS A 152 -4.69 -3.64 -11.96
C HIS A 152 -5.98 -3.23 -11.23
N GLU A 153 -6.08 -3.42 -9.92
CA GLU A 153 -7.23 -2.90 -9.17
C GLU A 153 -7.32 -1.38 -9.28
N LEU A 154 -6.17 -0.69 -9.20
CA LEU A 154 -6.11 0.77 -9.28
C LEU A 154 -6.16 1.31 -10.72
N LEU A 155 -5.78 0.51 -11.69
CA LEU A 155 -5.76 0.89 -13.11
C LEU A 155 -7.10 1.45 -13.58
N ALA A 156 -8.19 0.76 -13.28
CA ALA A 156 -9.53 1.11 -13.72
C ALA A 156 -10.02 2.50 -13.27
N TYR A 157 -9.47 3.05 -12.19
CA TYR A 157 -9.85 4.37 -11.70
C TYR A 157 -9.13 5.51 -12.41
N ILE A 158 -7.99 5.25 -13.04
CA ILE A 158 -7.12 6.29 -13.61
C ILE A 158 -6.95 6.19 -15.12
N GLU A 159 -7.26 5.04 -15.72
CA GLU A 159 -7.14 4.78 -17.16
C GLU A 159 -7.80 5.85 -18.04
N PRO A 160 -9.00 6.40 -17.70
CA PRO A 160 -9.63 7.44 -18.53
C PRO A 160 -8.90 8.79 -18.52
N TYR A 161 -7.87 8.99 -17.69
CA TYR A 161 -7.29 10.30 -17.47
C TYR A 161 -5.85 10.43 -17.97
N TYR A 162 -5.00 9.41 -17.82
CA TYR A 162 -3.58 9.51 -18.11
C TYR A 162 -3.21 8.88 -19.47
N LYS A 163 -2.23 9.48 -20.15
CA LYS A 163 -1.74 8.99 -21.45
C LYS A 163 -0.87 7.73 -21.28
N HIS A 164 -0.02 7.73 -20.23
CA HIS A 164 0.90 6.65 -19.94
C HIS A 164 0.69 6.18 -18.50
N ILE A 165 0.31 4.92 -18.32
CA ILE A 165 0.10 4.33 -17.01
C ILE A 165 1.07 3.16 -16.86
N HIS A 166 1.83 3.20 -15.78
CA HIS A 166 2.81 2.20 -15.44
C HIS A 166 2.35 1.39 -14.22
N LEU A 167 2.51 0.08 -14.32
CA LEU A 167 2.31 -0.82 -13.18
C LEU A 167 3.66 -0.99 -12.48
N LEU A 168 3.76 -0.46 -11.27
CA LEU A 168 4.93 -0.62 -10.41
C LEU A 168 4.50 -1.19 -9.07
N ARG A 169 4.87 -2.46 -8.82
CA ARG A 169 4.46 -3.17 -7.61
C ARG A 169 4.94 -2.48 -6.34
N GLN A 170 4.21 -2.69 -5.25
CA GLN A 170 4.62 -2.17 -3.94
C GLN A 170 5.95 -2.79 -3.52
N SER A 171 6.84 -1.96 -2.97
CA SER A 171 8.20 -2.33 -2.61
C SER A 171 8.31 -2.75 -1.15
N ILE A 172 9.09 -3.80 -0.88
CA ILE A 172 9.45 -4.24 0.47
C ILE A 172 10.97 -4.22 0.63
N ASP A 173 11.44 -3.53 1.66
CA ASP A 173 12.82 -3.62 2.12
C ASP A 173 13.01 -4.92 2.91
N LEU A 174 13.45 -5.95 2.22
CA LEU A 174 13.57 -7.31 2.77
C LEU A 174 14.57 -7.41 3.92
N SER A 175 15.49 -6.46 4.08
CA SER A 175 16.47 -6.46 5.17
C SER A 175 15.81 -6.26 6.56
N LYS A 176 14.58 -5.73 6.59
CA LYS A 176 13.78 -5.52 7.81
C LYS A 176 12.90 -6.72 8.19
N PHE A 177 12.83 -7.73 7.32
CA PHE A 177 11.89 -8.85 7.44
C PHE A 177 12.64 -10.18 7.35
N GLU A 178 13.22 -10.59 8.47
CA GLU A 178 13.79 -11.93 8.59
C GLU A 178 12.65 -12.96 8.73
N PRO A 179 12.58 -13.99 7.88
CA PRO A 179 11.48 -14.94 7.88
C PRO A 179 11.47 -15.84 9.12
N VAL A 180 10.29 -16.03 9.68
CA VAL A 180 10.03 -16.98 10.77
C VAL A 180 8.79 -17.78 10.37
N TYR A 181 9.01 -18.97 9.83
CA TYR A 181 7.93 -19.82 9.32
C TYR A 181 7.12 -20.48 10.44
N PRO A 182 5.80 -20.70 10.23
CA PRO A 182 5.00 -21.50 11.16
C PRO A 182 5.61 -22.88 11.40
N SER A 183 5.59 -23.35 12.65
CA SER A 183 6.06 -24.68 12.98
C SER A 183 5.02 -25.73 12.62
N VAL A 184 5.45 -26.83 11.99
CA VAL A 184 4.60 -27.98 11.70
C VAL A 184 4.11 -28.71 12.97
N ASN A 185 4.77 -28.48 14.09
CA ASN A 185 4.37 -29.03 15.41
C ASN A 185 3.39 -28.11 16.16
N GLN A 186 3.10 -26.89 15.64
CA GLN A 186 2.18 -25.95 16.30
C GLN A 186 0.74 -26.39 16.14
N ARG A 187 0.15 -26.90 17.25
CA ARG A 187 -1.25 -27.38 17.28
C ARG A 187 -2.27 -26.32 17.72
N LYS A 188 -1.79 -25.18 18.23
CA LYS A 188 -2.62 -24.04 18.62
C LYS A 188 -2.08 -22.78 17.94
N PRO A 189 -2.31 -22.61 16.63
CA PRO A 189 -1.74 -21.49 15.88
C PRO A 189 -2.23 -20.13 16.38
N LEU A 190 -1.37 -19.11 16.28
CA LEU A 190 -1.71 -17.71 16.53
C LEU A 190 -2.18 -17.07 15.22
N ILE A 191 -3.42 -16.60 15.20
CA ILE A 191 -4.02 -15.83 14.11
C ILE A 191 -3.96 -14.35 14.44
N ILE A 192 -3.47 -13.53 13.51
CA ILE A 192 -3.39 -12.08 13.67
C ILE A 192 -4.20 -11.37 12.60
N HIS A 193 -4.96 -10.34 13.01
CA HIS A 193 -5.57 -9.35 12.13
C HIS A 193 -5.15 -7.95 12.57
N ALA A 194 -4.58 -7.13 11.66
CA ALA A 194 -4.06 -5.79 11.96
C ALA A 194 -4.64 -4.73 11.02
N PRO A 195 -5.90 -4.36 11.17
CA PRO A 195 -6.58 -3.45 10.25
C PRO A 195 -6.18 -2.00 10.50
N THR A 196 -5.77 -1.27 9.47
CA THR A 196 -5.63 0.19 9.52
C THR A 196 -6.98 0.91 9.55
N HIS A 197 -8.06 0.24 9.17
CA HIS A 197 -9.44 0.73 9.18
C HIS A 197 -10.41 -0.45 9.18
N LYS A 198 -10.98 -0.75 10.35
CA LYS A 198 -11.85 -1.93 10.58
C LYS A 198 -12.96 -2.10 9.52
N TYR A 199 -13.74 -1.05 9.28
CA TYR A 199 -14.86 -1.07 8.34
C TYR A 199 -14.44 -1.46 6.91
N VAL A 200 -13.36 -0.83 6.41
CA VAL A 200 -12.87 -1.06 5.04
C VAL A 200 -12.21 -2.43 4.89
N LYS A 201 -11.55 -2.92 5.95
CA LYS A 201 -10.86 -4.21 5.96
C LYS A 201 -11.78 -5.40 6.21
N GLY A 202 -13.02 -5.17 6.66
CA GLY A 202 -13.99 -6.23 6.96
C GLY A 202 -13.73 -6.95 8.28
N THR A 203 -13.23 -6.22 9.30
CA THR A 203 -12.92 -6.77 10.62
C THR A 203 -14.11 -7.46 11.26
N GLU A 204 -15.34 -6.98 11.04
CA GLU A 204 -16.56 -7.62 11.53
C GLU A 204 -16.70 -9.07 11.07
N TYR A 205 -16.42 -9.35 9.79
CA TYR A 205 -16.48 -10.71 9.24
C TYR A 205 -15.34 -11.60 9.76
N VAL A 206 -14.18 -11.00 10.03
CA VAL A 206 -13.09 -11.72 10.70
C VAL A 206 -13.52 -12.14 12.09
N LEU A 207 -14.08 -11.22 12.90
CA LEU A 207 -14.51 -11.51 14.27
C LEU A 207 -15.64 -12.54 14.31
N GLN A 208 -16.63 -12.45 13.41
CA GLN A 208 -17.69 -13.46 13.28
C GLN A 208 -17.12 -14.86 12.98
N ALA A 209 -16.17 -14.96 12.05
CA ALA A 209 -15.54 -16.24 11.73
C ALA A 209 -14.71 -16.79 12.91
N ILE A 210 -13.99 -15.93 13.64
CA ILE A 210 -13.23 -16.31 14.84
C ILE A 210 -14.17 -16.86 15.93
N GLU A 211 -15.26 -16.16 16.22
CA GLU A 211 -16.27 -16.58 17.21
C GLU A 211 -16.86 -17.95 16.85
N GLN A 212 -17.22 -18.17 15.59
CA GLN A 212 -17.75 -19.45 15.12
C GLN A 212 -16.72 -20.57 15.26
N LEU A 213 -15.45 -20.34 14.84
CA LEU A 213 -14.38 -21.33 14.98
C LEU A 213 -14.11 -21.72 16.45
N GLN A 214 -14.22 -20.75 17.38
CA GLN A 214 -14.11 -21.00 18.82
C GLN A 214 -15.31 -21.84 19.33
N SER A 215 -16.52 -21.50 18.90
CA SER A 215 -17.74 -22.25 19.27
C SER A 215 -17.71 -23.68 18.75
N ASP A 216 -17.07 -23.94 17.61
CA ASP A 216 -16.85 -25.27 17.05
C ASP A 216 -15.70 -26.05 17.74
N GLY A 217 -15.09 -25.46 18.77
CA GLY A 217 -14.06 -26.12 19.60
C GLY A 217 -12.67 -26.18 18.97
N LEU A 218 -12.38 -25.43 17.91
CA LEU A 218 -11.05 -25.40 17.29
C LEU A 218 -10.03 -24.73 18.25
N LYS A 219 -8.83 -25.31 18.28
CA LYS A 219 -7.74 -24.83 19.16
C LYS A 219 -6.83 -23.85 18.42
N PHE A 220 -6.95 -22.57 18.73
CA PHE A 220 -6.09 -21.48 18.22
C PHE A 220 -6.10 -20.29 19.19
N SER A 221 -5.23 -19.32 18.95
CA SER A 221 -5.26 -17.99 19.59
C SER A 221 -5.52 -16.93 18.55
N PHE A 222 -6.19 -15.84 18.94
CA PHE A 222 -6.47 -14.72 18.03
C PHE A 222 -6.04 -13.40 18.67
N GLN A 223 -5.41 -12.52 17.87
CA GLN A 223 -5.06 -11.17 18.28
C GLN A 223 -5.50 -10.15 17.22
N LEU A 224 -6.31 -9.18 17.65
CA LEU A 224 -6.59 -7.96 16.89
C LEU A 224 -5.56 -6.90 17.28
N ILE A 225 -4.73 -6.48 16.34
CA ILE A 225 -3.61 -5.56 16.57
C ILE A 225 -3.98 -4.17 16.06
N GLU A 226 -3.90 -3.17 16.94
CA GLU A 226 -4.21 -1.77 16.64
C GLU A 226 -3.27 -0.82 17.37
N GLY A 227 -3.05 0.37 16.80
CA GLY A 227 -2.35 1.47 17.47
C GLY A 227 -0.84 1.30 17.67
N LEU A 228 -0.23 0.25 17.10
CA LEU A 228 1.19 -0.01 17.24
C LEU A 228 2.05 0.80 16.25
N THR A 229 3.29 1.08 16.61
CA THR A 229 4.33 1.50 15.67
C THR A 229 4.64 0.38 14.69
N GLN A 230 5.32 0.70 13.58
CA GLN A 230 5.69 -0.33 12.60
C GLN A 230 6.63 -1.39 13.22
N GLU A 231 7.58 -0.98 14.05
CA GLU A 231 8.54 -1.87 14.68
C GLU A 231 7.86 -2.86 15.64
N GLU A 232 6.92 -2.36 16.45
CA GLU A 232 6.09 -3.18 17.34
C GLU A 232 5.18 -4.12 16.55
N ALA A 233 4.56 -3.63 15.47
CA ALA A 233 3.70 -4.42 14.60
C ALA A 233 4.48 -5.57 13.95
N ILE A 234 5.67 -5.31 13.40
CA ILE A 234 6.55 -6.34 12.81
C ILE A 234 6.91 -7.41 13.86
N ARG A 235 7.22 -7.02 15.10
CA ARG A 235 7.48 -7.99 16.17
C ARG A 235 6.30 -8.93 16.41
N ARG A 236 5.07 -8.37 16.46
CA ARG A 236 3.84 -9.18 16.60
C ARG A 236 3.57 -10.05 15.38
N TYR A 237 3.83 -9.54 14.18
CA TYR A 237 3.65 -10.33 12.95
C TYR A 237 4.61 -11.53 12.89
N ARG A 238 5.82 -11.42 13.47
CA ARG A 238 6.77 -12.54 13.57
C ARG A 238 6.25 -13.70 14.42
N GLU A 239 5.43 -13.42 15.42
CA GLU A 239 4.84 -14.43 16.32
C GLU A 239 3.66 -15.17 15.67
N ALA A 240 3.05 -14.62 14.61
CA ALA A 240 1.88 -15.18 13.96
C ALA A 240 2.17 -16.51 13.26
N ASP A 241 1.17 -17.38 13.22
CA ASP A 241 1.12 -18.56 12.37
C ASP A 241 0.19 -18.37 11.17
N ILE A 242 -0.79 -17.46 11.27
CA ILE A 242 -1.73 -17.09 10.21
C ILE A 242 -1.97 -15.59 10.28
N VAL A 243 -1.96 -14.91 9.14
CA VAL A 243 -2.26 -13.47 9.04
C VAL A 243 -3.50 -13.25 8.18
N ILE A 244 -4.45 -12.46 8.68
CA ILE A 244 -5.64 -12.03 7.93
C ILE A 244 -5.46 -10.55 7.57
N ASP A 245 -5.41 -10.22 6.26
CA ASP A 245 -5.34 -8.82 5.82
C ASP A 245 -6.76 -8.24 5.62
N GLN A 246 -7.30 -8.28 4.42
CA GLN A 246 -8.57 -7.62 4.08
C GLN A 246 -9.50 -8.55 3.31
N LEU A 247 -10.81 -8.47 3.64
CA LEU A 247 -11.83 -9.35 3.06
C LEU A 247 -12.74 -8.64 2.05
N LEU A 248 -12.59 -7.33 1.81
CA LEU A 248 -13.57 -6.54 1.08
C LEU A 248 -13.06 -5.85 -0.19
N GLN A 249 -11.79 -5.47 -0.25
CA GLN A 249 -11.25 -4.63 -1.35
C GLN A 249 -11.04 -5.40 -2.66
N GLY A 250 -10.72 -6.67 -2.58
CA GLY A 250 -10.46 -7.50 -3.76
C GLY A 250 -9.02 -7.43 -4.29
N SER A 251 -8.10 -6.82 -3.57
CA SER A 251 -6.65 -6.83 -3.81
C SER A 251 -5.91 -6.87 -2.49
N PHE A 252 -4.64 -7.28 -2.47
CA PHE A 252 -3.84 -7.30 -1.25
C PHE A 252 -3.08 -5.97 -1.04
N GLY A 253 -2.73 -5.69 0.22
CA GLY A 253 -2.02 -4.48 0.60
C GLY A 253 -0.59 -4.73 1.09
N VAL A 254 0.06 -3.65 1.56
CA VAL A 254 1.42 -3.73 2.16
C VAL A 254 1.47 -4.70 3.33
N PHE A 255 0.41 -4.83 4.11
CA PHE A 255 0.37 -5.75 5.24
C PHE A 255 0.50 -7.22 4.80
N SER A 256 -0.18 -7.62 3.72
CA SER A 256 0.02 -8.95 3.12
C SER A 256 1.47 -9.19 2.71
N LEU A 257 2.11 -8.18 2.11
CA LEU A 257 3.52 -8.28 1.69
C LEU A 257 4.47 -8.38 2.89
N GLU A 258 4.23 -7.62 3.95
CA GLU A 258 5.02 -7.70 5.19
C GLU A 258 4.89 -9.07 5.86
N ALA A 259 3.67 -9.62 5.88
CA ALA A 259 3.41 -10.94 6.42
C ALA A 259 4.09 -12.05 5.58
N MET A 260 3.96 -11.99 4.25
CA MET A 260 4.66 -12.92 3.34
C MET A 260 6.19 -12.77 3.44
N ALA A 261 6.71 -11.54 3.60
CA ALA A 261 8.13 -11.30 3.82
C ALA A 261 8.65 -11.94 5.13
N LEU A 262 7.80 -12.03 6.15
CA LEU A 262 8.08 -12.74 7.40
C LEU A 262 7.82 -14.25 7.32
N GLY A 263 7.45 -14.78 6.15
CA GLY A 263 7.17 -16.20 5.95
C GLY A 263 5.84 -16.66 6.54
N LYS A 264 4.84 -15.78 6.62
CA LYS A 264 3.52 -16.09 7.17
C LYS A 264 2.50 -16.35 6.06
N PRO A 265 1.65 -17.39 6.16
CA PRO A 265 0.50 -17.57 5.28
C PRO A 265 -0.48 -16.42 5.46
N VAL A 266 -0.98 -15.89 4.34
CA VAL A 266 -1.87 -14.74 4.30
C VAL A 266 -3.24 -15.13 3.79
N VAL A 267 -4.27 -14.74 4.54
CA VAL A 267 -5.68 -14.80 4.13
C VAL A 267 -6.10 -13.40 3.70
N CYS A 268 -6.52 -13.27 2.43
CA CYS A 268 -6.93 -11.99 1.87
C CYS A 268 -7.92 -12.21 0.71
N TYR A 269 -8.88 -11.32 0.54
CA TYR A 269 -9.77 -11.39 -0.62
C TYR A 269 -9.09 -10.81 -1.86
N ILE A 270 -9.02 -11.62 -2.90
CA ILE A 270 -8.60 -11.23 -4.25
C ILE A 270 -9.77 -11.43 -5.20
N ARG A 271 -10.18 -10.38 -5.89
CA ARG A 271 -11.21 -10.47 -6.93
C ARG A 271 -10.77 -11.45 -8.02
N LYS A 272 -11.73 -12.24 -8.54
CA LYS A 272 -11.45 -13.29 -9.51
C LYS A 272 -10.76 -12.77 -10.78
N ASP A 273 -11.18 -11.61 -11.27
CA ASP A 273 -10.61 -10.96 -12.46
C ASP A 273 -9.17 -10.46 -12.26
N LEU A 274 -8.76 -10.22 -11.00
CA LEU A 274 -7.42 -9.76 -10.68
C LEU A 274 -6.41 -10.90 -10.47
N ILE A 275 -6.86 -12.13 -10.16
CA ILE A 275 -5.95 -13.25 -9.91
C ILE A 275 -4.94 -13.45 -11.04
N PRO A 276 -5.34 -13.50 -12.34
CA PRO A 276 -4.40 -13.71 -13.43
C PRO A 276 -3.47 -12.51 -13.71
N THR A 277 -3.73 -11.35 -13.12
CA THR A 277 -2.89 -10.14 -13.31
C THR A 277 -1.70 -10.09 -12.38
N TYR A 278 -1.69 -10.93 -11.35
CA TYR A 278 -0.54 -11.11 -10.46
C TYR A 278 0.39 -12.20 -10.98
N PRO A 279 1.70 -12.15 -10.68
CA PRO A 279 2.59 -13.27 -10.93
C PRO A 279 2.06 -14.57 -10.31
N GLN A 280 2.21 -15.68 -11.02
CA GLN A 280 1.69 -16.97 -10.59
C GLN A 280 2.82 -17.92 -10.17
N PRO A 281 2.61 -18.79 -9.18
CA PRO A 281 1.40 -18.87 -8.34
C PRO A 281 1.33 -17.76 -7.30
N LEU A 282 0.13 -17.19 -7.07
CA LEU A 282 -0.10 -16.21 -6.02
C LEU A 282 -0.34 -16.93 -4.68
N PRO A 283 0.57 -16.88 -3.70
CA PRO A 283 0.51 -17.67 -2.46
C PRO A 283 -0.37 -17.01 -1.38
N ILE A 284 -1.56 -16.59 -1.76
CA ILE A 284 -2.56 -15.99 -0.88
C ILE A 284 -3.76 -16.92 -0.79
N VAL A 285 -4.17 -17.25 0.42
CA VAL A 285 -5.44 -17.97 0.66
C VAL A 285 -6.58 -17.00 0.41
N ASN A 286 -7.17 -17.12 -0.78
CA ASN A 286 -8.23 -16.22 -1.21
C ASN A 286 -9.51 -16.48 -0.41
N ALA A 287 -9.95 -15.48 0.39
CA ALA A 287 -11.14 -15.57 1.22
C ALA A 287 -11.90 -14.24 1.25
N ASN A 288 -13.22 -14.34 1.12
CA ASN A 288 -14.17 -13.23 1.26
C ASN A 288 -15.04 -13.43 2.53
N PRO A 289 -15.98 -12.55 2.86
CA PRO A 289 -16.86 -12.69 4.02
C PRO A 289 -17.59 -14.01 4.16
N ILE A 290 -17.91 -14.69 3.04
CA ILE A 290 -18.61 -15.98 3.06
C ILE A 290 -17.65 -17.16 3.31
N THR A 291 -16.43 -17.08 2.78
CA THR A 291 -15.51 -18.22 2.73
C THR A 291 -14.43 -18.18 3.80
N VAL A 292 -14.27 -17.08 4.53
CA VAL A 292 -13.18 -16.88 5.51
C VAL A 292 -13.18 -17.93 6.61
N TYR A 293 -14.35 -18.34 7.10
CA TYR A 293 -14.48 -19.39 8.11
C TYR A 293 -13.84 -20.71 7.64
N GLU A 294 -14.24 -21.24 6.50
CA GLU A 294 -13.72 -22.52 5.97
C GLU A 294 -12.22 -22.43 5.66
N LYS A 295 -11.75 -21.29 5.14
CA LYS A 295 -10.33 -21.09 4.87
C LYS A 295 -9.48 -21.06 6.14
N LEU A 296 -9.96 -20.41 7.19
CA LEU A 296 -9.30 -20.41 8.49
C LEU A 296 -9.33 -21.80 9.14
N LYS A 297 -10.45 -22.49 9.09
CA LYS A 297 -10.59 -23.87 9.60
C LYS A 297 -9.57 -24.82 8.96
N THR A 298 -9.39 -24.74 7.66
CA THR A 298 -8.36 -25.50 6.93
C THR A 298 -6.97 -25.17 7.46
N LEU A 299 -6.62 -23.87 7.54
CA LEU A 299 -5.28 -23.44 8.01
C LEU A 299 -5.02 -23.78 9.48
N ILE A 300 -6.03 -23.76 10.35
CA ILE A 300 -5.89 -24.13 11.76
C ILE A 300 -5.51 -25.60 11.88
N ASN A 301 -6.15 -26.47 11.10
CA ASN A 301 -6.00 -27.92 11.17
C ASN A 301 -4.80 -28.48 10.39
N ASP A 302 -4.22 -27.70 9.47
CA ASP A 302 -3.12 -28.14 8.60
C ASP A 302 -1.83 -27.33 8.83
N PRO A 303 -0.94 -27.79 9.72
CA PRO A 303 0.32 -27.10 10.00
C PRO A 303 1.31 -27.16 8.83
N GLU A 304 1.30 -28.23 8.02
CA GLU A 304 2.17 -28.37 6.84
C GLU A 304 1.77 -27.36 5.77
N LEU A 305 0.47 -27.18 5.54
CA LEU A 305 -0.04 -26.16 4.62
C LEU A 305 0.36 -24.75 5.08
N ARG A 306 0.27 -24.44 6.40
CA ARG A 306 0.73 -23.15 6.92
C ARG A 306 2.20 -22.90 6.61
N ARG A 307 3.06 -23.91 6.83
CA ARG A 307 4.48 -23.84 6.55
C ARG A 307 4.76 -23.61 5.07
N SER A 308 4.17 -24.43 4.23
CA SER A 308 4.32 -24.38 2.76
C SER A 308 3.90 -23.02 2.19
N LEU A 309 2.73 -22.49 2.60
CA LEU A 309 2.27 -21.16 2.16
C LEU A 309 3.16 -20.04 2.64
N GLY A 310 3.73 -20.14 3.85
CA GLY A 310 4.70 -19.19 4.37
C GLY A 310 5.97 -19.13 3.52
N GLU A 311 6.51 -20.30 3.15
CA GLU A 311 7.71 -20.43 2.30
C GLU A 311 7.45 -19.90 0.88
N GLN A 312 6.31 -20.23 0.28
CA GLN A 312 5.89 -19.71 -1.02
C GLN A 312 5.69 -18.20 -0.98
N GLY A 313 5.06 -17.67 0.11
CA GLY A 313 4.88 -16.24 0.30
C GLY A 313 6.20 -15.47 0.37
N ARG A 314 7.18 -15.99 1.11
CA ARG A 314 8.52 -15.39 1.16
C ARG A 314 9.18 -15.36 -0.20
N LYS A 315 9.17 -16.47 -0.93
CA LYS A 315 9.72 -16.56 -2.29
C LYS A 315 9.08 -15.53 -3.21
N TYR A 316 7.75 -15.46 -3.20
CA TYR A 316 6.97 -14.52 -4.01
C TYR A 316 7.38 -13.06 -3.78
N VAL A 317 7.52 -12.64 -2.51
CA VAL A 317 7.91 -11.25 -2.19
C VAL A 317 9.35 -10.97 -2.58
N VAL A 318 10.26 -11.93 -2.42
CA VAL A 318 11.66 -11.79 -2.86
C VAL A 318 11.75 -11.58 -4.37
N GLU A 319 10.97 -12.33 -5.15
CA GLU A 319 11.01 -12.28 -6.62
C GLU A 319 10.29 -11.04 -7.18
N HIS A 320 9.14 -10.65 -6.60
CA HIS A 320 8.24 -9.69 -7.25
C HIS A 320 8.08 -8.36 -6.52
N HIS A 321 8.52 -8.25 -5.26
CA HIS A 321 8.32 -7.05 -4.43
C HIS A 321 9.61 -6.54 -3.78
N ASN A 322 10.75 -7.07 -4.16
CA ASN A 322 12.05 -6.60 -3.69
C ASN A 322 12.27 -5.14 -4.11
N TRP A 323 12.54 -4.28 -3.14
CA TRP A 323 12.70 -2.84 -3.35
C TRP A 323 13.79 -2.45 -4.36
N ILE A 324 14.85 -3.26 -4.46
CA ILE A 324 15.93 -3.02 -5.43
C ILE A 324 15.44 -3.29 -6.86
N VAL A 325 14.66 -4.36 -7.07
CA VAL A 325 14.05 -4.66 -8.37
C VAL A 325 13.07 -3.55 -8.75
N GLN A 326 12.19 -3.16 -7.83
CA GLN A 326 11.22 -2.11 -8.06
C GLN A 326 11.88 -0.73 -8.29
N ALA A 327 13.04 -0.46 -7.68
CA ALA A 327 13.81 0.75 -7.93
C ALA A 327 14.38 0.79 -9.36
N LYS A 328 14.84 -0.34 -9.89
CA LYS A 328 15.30 -0.44 -11.30
C LYS A 328 14.16 -0.20 -12.28
N GLU A 329 13.01 -0.88 -12.07
CA GLU A 329 11.80 -0.65 -12.89
C GLU A 329 11.34 0.82 -12.83
N LEU A 330 11.49 1.48 -11.68
CA LEU A 330 11.12 2.89 -11.53
C LEU A 330 12.07 3.83 -12.31
N VAL A 331 13.34 3.50 -12.42
CA VAL A 331 14.30 4.26 -13.27
C VAL A 331 13.91 4.23 -14.72
N ASP A 332 13.40 3.09 -15.22
CA ASP A 332 12.94 2.96 -16.61
C ASP A 332 11.67 3.80 -16.90
N ILE A 333 10.91 4.12 -15.87
CA ILE A 333 9.74 5.03 -15.97
C ILE A 333 10.21 6.50 -15.98
N TYR A 334 11.33 6.78 -15.33
CA TYR A 334 11.90 8.14 -15.25
C TYR A 334 12.63 8.56 -16.51
#